data_dd1cd8227ea708157d893639b39f7483
#
_entry.id   dd1cd8227ea708157d893639b39f7483
#
_cell.length_a   1.000
_cell.length_b   1.000
_cell.length_c   1.000
_cell.angle_alpha   90.00
_cell.angle_beta   90.00
_cell.angle_gamma   90.00
#
_symmetry.space_group_name_H-M   'P 1'
#
loop_
_entity.id
_entity.type
_entity.pdbx_description
1 polymer ?
#
loop_
_entity_poly.entity_id
_entity_poly.type
_entity_poly.pdbx_seq_one_letter_code
_entity_poly.pdbx_strand_id
1 'polypeptide(L)'
;MLIGVPAEITDGETRVAVTPETAKKLKAQGHTVRVQSGAGVAASVPDEAYTAVGAEITDAAGAYAADIVLKVRCPLDSEVAHAKAGGVIVGMMNPFDAAGLQRLAAAQLTSFSLEAAPRTSRAQSMDVLSSQANIAGYKA
;
A
#
# COMPACT_ATOMS: atom_id res chain seq x y z
N MET A 1 14.68 -5.20 4.63
CA MET A 1 13.33 -5.15 5.22
C MET A 1 12.34 -5.73 4.22
N LEU A 2 11.36 -6.47 4.68
CA LEU A 2 10.35 -7.08 3.82
C LEU A 2 9.16 -6.14 3.68
N ILE A 3 8.85 -5.77 2.44
CA ILE A 3 7.74 -4.88 2.10
C ILE A 3 6.67 -5.69 1.36
N GLY A 4 5.45 -5.64 1.86
CA GLY A 4 4.31 -6.33 1.26
C GLY A 4 3.36 -5.37 0.55
N VAL A 5 2.85 -5.79 -0.59
CA VAL A 5 1.90 -5.01 -1.41
C VAL A 5 0.70 -5.89 -1.72
N PRO A 6 -0.32 -5.88 -0.84
CA PRO A 6 -1.55 -6.63 -1.11
C PRO A 6 -2.36 -6.02 -2.25
N ALA A 7 -3.25 -6.81 -2.83
CA ALA A 7 -4.24 -6.30 -3.77
C ALA A 7 -5.27 -5.45 -3.04
N GLU A 8 -5.74 -4.41 -3.68
CA GLU A 8 -6.85 -3.60 -3.16
C GLU A 8 -8.16 -4.32 -3.46
N ILE A 9 -8.97 -4.57 -2.43
CA ILE A 9 -10.26 -5.27 -2.58
C ILE A 9 -11.46 -4.37 -2.30
N THR A 10 -11.23 -3.12 -1.89
CA THR A 10 -12.30 -2.14 -1.71
C THR A 10 -12.98 -1.89 -3.05
N ASP A 11 -14.31 -1.94 -3.05
CA ASP A 11 -15.11 -1.79 -4.27
C ASP A 11 -14.80 -0.45 -4.97
N GLY A 12 -14.55 -0.53 -6.28
CA GLY A 12 -14.19 0.63 -7.09
C GLY A 12 -12.73 1.07 -7.02
N GLU A 13 -11.90 0.44 -6.16
CA GLU A 13 -10.48 0.80 -6.09
C GLU A 13 -9.69 0.03 -7.14
N THR A 14 -9.02 0.76 -8.04
CA THR A 14 -8.23 0.19 -9.13
C THR A 14 -6.73 0.43 -8.98
N ARG A 15 -6.34 1.27 -8.04
CA ARG A 15 -4.93 1.60 -7.83
C ARG A 15 -4.20 0.47 -7.09
N VAL A 16 -2.88 0.46 -7.23
CA VAL A 16 -1.98 -0.40 -6.46
C VAL A 16 -0.95 0.49 -5.75
N ALA A 17 -0.56 0.11 -4.55
CA ALA A 17 0.31 0.95 -3.73
C ALA A 17 1.73 1.10 -4.29
N VAL A 18 2.21 0.10 -5.01
CA VAL A 18 3.57 0.07 -5.55
C VAL A 18 3.53 -0.29 -7.04
N THR A 19 4.12 0.56 -7.87
CA THR A 19 4.33 0.27 -9.30
C THR A 19 5.63 -0.54 -9.48
N PRO A 20 5.84 -1.18 -10.64
CA PRO A 20 7.11 -1.86 -10.92
C PRO A 20 8.33 -0.94 -10.79
N GLU A 21 8.20 0.32 -11.20
CA GLU A 21 9.27 1.30 -11.04
C GLU A 21 9.60 1.54 -9.57
N THR A 22 8.59 1.70 -8.73
CA THR A 22 8.80 1.87 -7.29
C THR A 22 9.38 0.61 -6.65
N ALA A 23 8.91 -0.57 -7.06
CA ALA A 23 9.46 -1.84 -6.59
C ALA A 23 10.95 -1.97 -6.92
N LYS A 24 11.35 -1.55 -8.11
CA LYS A 24 12.76 -1.53 -8.52
C LYS A 24 13.59 -0.61 -7.62
N LYS A 25 13.07 0.57 -7.31
CA LYS A 25 13.74 1.53 -6.43
C LYS A 25 13.91 0.98 -5.01
N LEU A 26 12.85 0.38 -4.46
CA LEU A 26 12.90 -0.22 -3.12
C LEU A 26 13.89 -1.37 -3.07
N LYS A 27 13.93 -2.20 -4.09
CA LYS A 27 14.89 -3.29 -4.19
C LYS A 27 16.33 -2.78 -4.27
N ALA A 28 16.56 -1.70 -5.02
CA ALA A 28 17.88 -1.08 -5.12
C ALA A 28 18.37 -0.54 -3.77
N GLN A 29 17.44 -0.21 -2.86
CA GLN A 29 17.74 0.22 -1.50
C GLN A 29 17.98 -0.94 -0.53
N GLY A 30 17.94 -2.18 -0.99
CA GLY A 30 18.21 -3.35 -0.18
C GLY A 30 16.95 -4.02 0.43
N HIS A 31 15.75 -3.62 0.02
CA HIS A 31 14.52 -4.21 0.51
C HIS A 31 14.05 -5.37 -0.36
N THR A 32 13.32 -6.31 0.23
CA THR A 32 12.60 -7.34 -0.50
C THR A 32 11.16 -6.90 -0.66
N VAL A 33 10.62 -6.94 -1.89
CA VAL A 33 9.26 -6.52 -2.20
C VAL A 33 8.46 -7.76 -2.58
N ARG A 34 7.34 -8.00 -1.88
CA ARG A 34 6.36 -9.04 -2.20
C ARG A 34 5.06 -8.40 -2.63
N VAL A 35 4.59 -8.77 -3.82
CA VAL A 35 3.35 -8.26 -4.40
C VAL A 35 2.34 -9.39 -4.48
N GLN A 36 1.13 -9.16 -4.01
CA GLN A 36 0.06 -10.15 -4.15
C GLN A 36 -0.25 -10.35 -5.63
N SER A 37 -0.40 -11.62 -6.06
CA SER A 37 -0.79 -11.94 -7.43
C SER A 37 -2.08 -11.20 -7.81
N GLY A 38 -2.06 -10.55 -8.97
CA GLY A 38 -3.18 -9.77 -9.46
C GLY A 38 -3.32 -8.37 -8.88
N ALA A 39 -2.46 -7.96 -7.96
CA ALA A 39 -2.57 -6.65 -7.29
C ALA A 39 -2.54 -5.47 -8.25
N GLY A 40 -1.78 -5.57 -9.33
CA GLY A 40 -1.66 -4.49 -10.33
C GLY A 40 -2.60 -4.60 -11.52
N VAL A 41 -3.38 -5.67 -11.63
CA VAL A 41 -4.18 -5.94 -12.84
C VAL A 41 -5.18 -4.83 -13.14
N ALA A 42 -5.89 -4.34 -12.12
CA ALA A 42 -6.84 -3.24 -12.28
C ALA A 42 -6.16 -1.91 -12.66
N ALA A 43 -4.86 -1.78 -12.40
CA ALA A 43 -4.04 -0.64 -12.81
C ALA A 43 -3.29 -0.91 -14.11
N SER A 44 -3.63 -1.98 -14.83
CA SER A 44 -3.01 -2.41 -16.09
C SER A 44 -1.55 -2.86 -15.92
N VAL A 45 -1.19 -3.37 -14.76
CA VAL A 45 0.14 -3.89 -14.46
C VAL A 45 0.06 -5.39 -14.18
N PRO A 46 0.56 -6.25 -15.08
CA PRO A 46 0.56 -7.69 -14.87
C PRO A 46 1.64 -8.11 -13.87
N ASP A 47 1.49 -9.31 -13.29
CA ASP A 47 2.45 -9.84 -12.33
C ASP A 47 3.87 -9.94 -12.90
N GLU A 48 4.00 -10.24 -14.19
CA GLU A 48 5.27 -10.34 -14.89
C GLU A 48 6.07 -9.04 -14.85
N ALA A 49 5.40 -7.90 -14.84
CA ALA A 49 6.06 -6.60 -14.74
C ALA A 49 6.77 -6.42 -13.38
N TYR A 50 6.20 -6.99 -12.33
CA TYR A 50 6.82 -6.98 -11.01
C TYR A 50 7.98 -7.98 -10.91
N THR A 51 7.82 -9.18 -11.44
CA THR A 51 8.90 -10.17 -11.43
C THR A 51 10.08 -9.72 -12.29
N ALA A 52 9.84 -9.01 -13.37
CA ALA A 52 10.89 -8.47 -14.23
C ALA A 52 11.83 -7.50 -13.50
N VAL A 53 11.34 -6.80 -12.47
CA VAL A 53 12.16 -5.89 -11.66
C VAL A 53 12.65 -6.55 -10.36
N GLY A 54 12.41 -7.85 -10.20
CA GLY A 54 12.90 -8.64 -9.08
C GLY A 54 12.00 -8.67 -7.85
N ALA A 55 10.75 -8.22 -7.95
CA ALA A 55 9.78 -8.40 -6.89
C ALA A 55 9.28 -9.87 -6.87
N GLU A 56 8.89 -10.33 -5.71
CA GLU A 56 8.31 -11.66 -5.53
C GLU A 56 6.79 -11.57 -5.63
N ILE A 57 6.16 -12.55 -6.28
CA ILE A 57 4.71 -12.68 -6.31
C ILE A 57 4.29 -13.66 -5.23
N THR A 58 3.25 -13.32 -4.47
CA THR A 58 2.77 -14.09 -3.33
C THR A 58 1.23 -14.05 -3.27
N ASP A 59 0.64 -14.71 -2.29
CA ASP A 59 -0.78 -14.59 -1.95
C ASP A 59 -1.02 -13.44 -0.95
N ALA A 60 -2.27 -13.23 -0.56
CA ALA A 60 -2.63 -12.20 0.40
C ALA A 60 -1.91 -12.39 1.74
N ALA A 61 -1.87 -13.61 2.25
CA ALA A 61 -1.20 -13.91 3.52
C ALA A 61 0.29 -13.58 3.47
N GLY A 62 0.96 -13.90 2.37
CA GLY A 62 2.38 -13.60 2.18
C GLY A 62 2.67 -12.11 2.11
N ALA A 63 1.77 -11.34 1.48
CA ALA A 63 1.91 -9.89 1.40
C ALA A 63 1.71 -9.22 2.76
N TYR A 64 0.71 -9.66 3.53
CA TYR A 64 0.43 -9.11 4.86
C TYR A 64 1.41 -9.58 5.94
N ALA A 65 2.15 -10.66 5.71
CA ALA A 65 3.17 -11.13 6.65
C ALA A 65 4.46 -10.30 6.63
N ALA A 66 4.53 -9.27 5.82
CA ALA A 66 5.69 -8.39 5.70
C ALA A 66 5.89 -7.50 6.92
N ASP A 67 7.09 -6.94 7.05
CA ASP A 67 7.41 -5.98 8.11
C ASP A 67 6.68 -4.65 7.90
N ILE A 68 6.59 -4.21 6.65
CA ILE A 68 5.85 -3.02 6.24
C ILE A 68 4.89 -3.42 5.13
N VAL A 69 3.62 -3.06 5.28
CA VAL A 69 2.57 -3.28 4.28
C VAL A 69 2.20 -1.92 3.68
N LEU A 70 2.24 -1.84 2.35
CA LEU A 70 1.85 -0.63 1.62
C LEU A 70 0.48 -0.86 0.98
N LYS A 71 -0.48 -0.01 1.34
CA LYS A 71 -1.85 -0.08 0.88
C LYS A 71 -2.32 1.26 0.32
N VAL A 72 -3.29 1.23 -0.58
CA VAL A 72 -4.00 2.44 -1.02
C VAL A 72 -5.11 2.77 -0.02
N ARG A 73 -5.96 1.79 0.32
CA ARG A 73 -7.07 1.95 1.25
C ARG A 73 -6.82 1.24 2.57
N CYS A 74 -7.52 1.67 3.62
CA CYS A 74 -7.50 0.99 4.90
C CYS A 74 -7.95 -0.48 4.72
N PRO A 75 -7.23 -1.46 5.29
CA PRO A 75 -7.61 -2.87 5.13
C PRO A 75 -8.94 -3.17 5.81
N LEU A 76 -9.69 -4.08 5.19
CA LEU A 76 -10.94 -4.61 5.73
C LEU A 76 -10.66 -5.73 6.75
N ASP A 77 -11.70 -6.17 7.47
CA ASP A 77 -11.56 -7.23 8.49
C ASP A 77 -10.94 -8.51 7.93
N SER A 78 -11.34 -8.91 6.73
CA SER A 78 -10.78 -10.09 6.06
C SER A 78 -9.30 -9.94 5.73
N GLU A 79 -8.85 -8.72 5.48
CA GLU A 79 -7.46 -8.43 5.17
C GLU A 79 -6.59 -8.38 6.43
N VAL A 80 -7.07 -7.73 7.49
CA VAL A 80 -6.31 -7.64 8.75
C VAL A 80 -6.06 -8.99 9.40
N ALA A 81 -6.90 -9.98 9.11
CA ALA A 81 -6.72 -11.34 9.61
C ALA A 81 -5.40 -11.97 9.17
N HIS A 82 -4.84 -11.52 8.06
CA HIS A 82 -3.54 -11.99 7.55
C HIS A 82 -2.35 -11.18 8.07
N ALA A 83 -2.59 -10.06 8.74
CA ALA A 83 -1.54 -9.15 9.15
C ALA A 83 -0.70 -9.73 10.29
N LYS A 84 0.60 -9.45 10.23
CA LYS A 84 1.54 -9.81 11.29
C LYS A 84 1.40 -8.84 12.46
N ALA A 85 1.17 -9.36 13.67
CA ALA A 85 1.15 -8.54 14.87
C ALA A 85 2.48 -7.79 15.04
N GLY A 86 2.41 -6.50 15.35
CA GLY A 86 3.57 -5.64 15.44
C GLY A 86 4.08 -5.11 14.11
N GLY A 87 3.42 -5.44 13.00
CA GLY A 87 3.77 -4.92 11.68
C GLY A 87 3.38 -3.46 11.51
N VAL A 88 3.87 -2.86 10.43
CA VAL A 88 3.59 -1.47 10.05
C VAL A 88 2.76 -1.46 8.77
N ILE A 89 1.73 -0.61 8.73
CA ILE A 89 0.93 -0.41 7.52
C ILE A 89 0.91 1.08 7.16
N VAL A 90 1.11 1.38 5.88
CA VAL A 90 1.15 2.75 5.37
C VAL A 90 0.19 2.87 4.19
N GLY A 91 -0.63 3.91 4.20
CA GLY A 91 -1.58 4.18 3.12
C GLY A 91 -2.57 5.25 3.49
N MET A 92 -3.65 5.36 2.74
CA MET A 92 -4.76 6.25 3.07
C MET A 92 -5.72 5.53 4.02
N MET A 93 -5.43 5.60 5.32
CA MET A 93 -6.12 4.81 6.34
C MET A 93 -7.42 5.43 6.85
N ASN A 94 -7.82 6.58 6.32
CA ASN A 94 -8.98 7.35 6.77
C ASN A 94 -9.00 7.56 8.29
N PRO A 95 -8.22 8.53 8.81
CA PRO A 95 -8.06 8.73 10.26
C PRO A 95 -9.36 9.17 10.97
N PHE A 96 -10.40 9.51 10.21
CA PHE A 96 -11.71 9.86 10.76
C PHE A 96 -12.65 8.66 10.90
N ASP A 97 -12.25 7.48 10.42
CA ASP A 97 -13.03 6.23 10.57
C ASP A 97 -12.60 5.51 11.85
N ALA A 98 -13.35 5.72 12.93
CA ALA A 98 -13.05 5.11 14.22
C ALA A 98 -13.07 3.56 14.18
N ALA A 99 -13.99 2.97 13.41
CA ALA A 99 -14.07 1.51 13.26
C ALA A 99 -12.83 0.95 12.57
N GLY A 100 -12.34 1.62 11.52
CA GLY A 100 -11.10 1.24 10.84
C GLY A 100 -9.89 1.33 11.74
N LEU A 101 -9.78 2.41 12.53
CA LEU A 101 -8.68 2.58 13.47
C LEU A 101 -8.69 1.53 14.58
N GLN A 102 -9.87 1.18 15.11
CA GLN A 102 -10.02 0.12 16.11
C GLN A 102 -9.60 -1.24 15.55
N ARG A 103 -9.95 -1.52 14.30
CA ARG A 103 -9.55 -2.74 13.60
C ARG A 103 -8.03 -2.87 13.54
N LEU A 104 -7.33 -1.81 13.16
CA LEU A 104 -5.87 -1.78 13.10
C LEU A 104 -5.25 -1.94 14.48
N ALA A 105 -5.79 -1.27 15.48
CA ALA A 105 -5.32 -1.38 16.87
C ALA A 105 -5.52 -2.79 17.43
N ALA A 106 -6.66 -3.41 17.16
CA ALA A 106 -6.95 -4.77 17.61
C ALA A 106 -6.01 -5.80 16.97
N ALA A 107 -5.53 -5.54 15.74
CA ALA A 107 -4.54 -6.37 15.06
C ALA A 107 -3.10 -6.06 15.51
N GLN A 108 -2.90 -5.14 16.46
CA GLN A 108 -1.59 -4.69 16.94
C GLN A 108 -0.70 -4.14 15.83
N LEU A 109 -1.29 -3.41 14.89
CA LEU A 109 -0.60 -2.77 13.78
C LEU A 109 -0.27 -1.31 14.10
N THR A 110 0.93 -0.89 13.72
CA THR A 110 1.28 0.52 13.68
C THR A 110 0.91 1.05 12.30
N SER A 111 0.03 2.06 12.26
CA SER A 111 -0.44 2.60 10.99
C SER A 111 0.02 4.04 10.79
N PHE A 112 0.38 4.36 9.56
CA PHE A 112 0.66 5.71 9.11
C PHE A 112 -0.32 6.11 8.03
N SER A 113 -1.13 7.13 8.30
CA SER A 113 -2.10 7.64 7.33
C SER A 113 -1.48 8.79 6.54
N LEU A 114 -1.37 8.62 5.23
CA LEU A 114 -0.83 9.67 4.36
C LEU A 114 -1.71 10.93 4.35
N GLU A 115 -3.00 10.78 4.62
CA GLU A 115 -3.96 11.89 4.71
C GLU A 115 -3.68 12.80 5.90
N ALA A 116 -3.01 12.28 6.93
CA ALA A 116 -2.66 13.03 8.14
C ALA A 116 -1.29 13.74 8.02
N ALA A 117 -0.59 13.61 6.89
CA ALA A 117 0.68 14.29 6.68
C ALA A 117 0.48 15.81 6.74
N PRO A 118 1.32 16.55 7.48
CA PRO A 118 1.17 18.00 7.59
C PRO A 118 1.45 18.70 6.25
N ARG A 119 0.71 19.79 5.98
CA ARG A 119 0.87 20.57 4.73
C ARG A 119 2.01 21.58 4.85
N THR A 120 3.20 21.11 5.15
CA THR A 120 4.43 21.91 5.19
C THR A 120 5.21 21.73 3.89
N SER A 121 6.14 22.62 3.61
CA SER A 121 7.00 22.51 2.42
C SER A 121 7.77 21.19 2.40
N ARG A 122 8.19 20.66 3.53
CA ARG A 122 8.89 19.39 3.63
C ARG A 122 8.00 18.19 3.36
N ALA A 123 6.70 18.32 3.63
CA ALA A 123 5.74 17.24 3.48
C ALA A 123 5.00 17.26 2.14
N GLN A 124 5.22 18.24 1.27
CA GLN A 124 4.52 18.37 -0.02
C GLN A 124 4.63 17.11 -0.89
N SER A 125 5.76 16.43 -0.87
CA SER A 125 5.95 15.19 -1.63
C SER A 125 5.08 14.04 -1.12
N MET A 126 4.55 14.13 0.11
CA MET A 126 3.65 13.14 0.73
C MET A 126 2.18 13.56 0.68
N ASP A 127 1.87 14.73 0.13
CA ASP A 127 0.49 15.22 0.05
C ASP A 127 -0.28 14.47 -1.03
N VAL A 128 -1.04 13.44 -0.60
CA VAL A 128 -1.81 12.58 -1.52
C VAL A 128 -2.93 13.32 -2.22
N LEU A 129 -3.53 14.34 -1.59
CA LEU A 129 -4.60 15.13 -2.22
C LEU A 129 -4.05 15.91 -3.41
N SER A 130 -2.95 16.62 -3.23
CA SER A 130 -2.32 17.41 -4.29
C SER A 130 -1.79 16.51 -5.42
N SER A 131 -1.15 15.39 -5.11
CA SER A 131 -0.62 14.48 -6.12
C SER A 131 -1.73 13.85 -6.96
N GLN A 132 -2.82 13.41 -6.33
CA GLN A 132 -3.95 12.82 -7.04
C GLN A 132 -4.72 13.86 -7.86
N ALA A 133 -4.90 15.08 -7.32
CA ALA A 133 -5.54 16.18 -8.04
C ALA A 133 -4.74 16.59 -9.28
N ASN A 134 -3.41 16.62 -9.18
CA ASN A 134 -2.53 16.92 -10.31
C ASN A 134 -2.69 15.90 -11.44
N ILE A 135 -2.70 14.62 -11.12
CA ILE A 135 -2.88 13.56 -12.12
C ILE A 135 -4.28 13.63 -12.74
N ALA A 136 -5.31 13.84 -11.93
CA ALA A 136 -6.69 13.99 -12.42
C ALA A 136 -6.80 15.17 -13.40
N GLY A 137 -6.22 16.31 -13.06
CA GLY A 137 -6.19 17.48 -13.95
C GLY A 137 -5.43 17.25 -15.24
N TYR A 138 -4.31 16.54 -15.19
CA TYR A 138 -3.51 16.20 -16.36
C TYR A 138 -4.27 15.27 -17.33
N LYS A 139 -5.04 14.33 -16.78
CA LYS A 139 -5.81 13.35 -17.57
C LYS A 139 -7.18 13.88 -18.05
N ALA A 140 -7.65 14.96 -17.48
CA ALA A 140 -8.89 15.58 -17.91
C ALA A 140 -8.67 16.33 -19.24
#